data_be4e4aa5731b87f70d2cc12d5255d141
#
_entry.id   be4e4aa5731b87f70d2cc12d5255d141
#
_cell.length_a   1.000
_cell.length_b   1.000
_cell.length_c   1.000
_cell.angle_alpha   90.00
_cell.angle_beta   90.00
_cell.angle_gamma   90.00
#
_symmetry.space_group_name_H-M   'P 1'
#
loop_
_entity.id
_entity.type
_entity.pdbx_description
1 polymer ?
#
loop_
_entity_poly.entity_id
_entity_poly.type
_entity_poly.pdbx_seq_one_letter_code
_entity_poly.pdbx_strand_id
1 'polypeptide(L)'
;MNYSYTQISQYLTCPRRYRHRYLDGWKEKDTRAAMLFGRAFEQALGAVFRREDPGAVLFAKWSECQIQGLHYSNRDSWDRMLRQGIMLLTRFCQDNRIEVPQPRRNLQIKFTRPVSGKNDFVAYIDAIGRLDGARCLLEWKTSSSRYPDEPDGLLSLDPQLVCYSWMTGIADVAQIVFVRKRLVEVQYLRTTITDEQCEEFGRLVENTIGRIESAEFLPHSGIRFPQNPCNTCPYVGLCLGKQKMADARLVRRPGAESLDWLDELSY
;
A
#
# COMPACT_ATOMS: atom_id res chain seq x y z
N MET A 1 6.98 -19.14 -6.93
CA MET A 1 7.18 -18.04 -5.96
C MET A 1 6.02 -17.08 -6.08
N ASN A 2 5.61 -16.40 -4.98
CA ASN A 2 4.53 -15.42 -5.07
C ASN A 2 5.14 -14.01 -5.13
N TYR A 3 4.70 -13.23 -6.11
CA TYR A 3 5.06 -11.82 -6.26
C TYR A 3 3.86 -10.93 -5.96
N SER A 4 4.10 -9.70 -5.52
CA SER A 4 3.04 -8.72 -5.29
C SER A 4 3.41 -7.36 -5.88
N TYR A 5 2.42 -6.47 -6.03
CA TYR A 5 2.66 -5.10 -6.46
C TYR A 5 3.75 -4.41 -5.62
N THR A 6 3.69 -4.55 -4.30
CA THR A 6 4.68 -3.93 -3.40
C THR A 6 6.11 -4.42 -3.66
N GLN A 7 6.28 -5.72 -3.98
CA GLN A 7 7.58 -6.28 -4.32
C GLN A 7 8.09 -5.74 -5.65
N ILE A 8 7.26 -5.74 -6.69
CA ILE A 8 7.61 -5.20 -8.01
C ILE A 8 7.97 -3.71 -7.90
N SER A 9 7.13 -2.91 -7.25
CA SER A 9 7.38 -1.49 -7.01
C SER A 9 8.68 -1.25 -6.24
N GLN A 10 8.97 -2.08 -5.23
CA GLN A 10 10.22 -2.01 -4.47
C GLN A 10 11.44 -2.31 -5.33
N TYR A 11 11.36 -3.32 -6.21
CA TYR A 11 12.44 -3.66 -7.13
C TYR A 11 12.68 -2.54 -8.14
N LEU A 12 11.62 -2.02 -8.75
CA LEU A 12 11.69 -0.89 -9.68
C LEU A 12 12.27 0.37 -9.04
N THR A 13 11.95 0.61 -7.77
CA THR A 13 12.53 1.73 -7.03
C THR A 13 14.03 1.55 -6.81
N CYS A 14 14.47 0.36 -6.38
CA CYS A 14 15.87 0.02 -6.21
C CYS A 14 16.04 -1.50 -6.06
N PRO A 15 16.64 -2.19 -7.07
CA PRO A 15 16.85 -3.64 -7.00
C PRO A 15 17.66 -4.08 -5.78
N ARG A 16 18.68 -3.29 -5.36
CA ARG A 16 19.46 -3.60 -4.16
C ARG A 16 18.66 -3.49 -2.87
N ARG A 17 17.75 -2.50 -2.78
CA ARG A 17 16.83 -2.39 -1.64
C ARG A 17 15.86 -3.55 -1.59
N TYR A 18 15.37 -4.02 -2.74
CA TYR A 18 14.57 -5.24 -2.85
C TYR A 18 15.31 -6.44 -2.27
N ARG A 19 16.57 -6.68 -2.72
CA ARG A 19 17.42 -7.76 -2.21
C ARG A 19 17.55 -7.71 -0.70
N HIS A 20 17.94 -6.55 -0.14
CA HIS A 20 18.13 -6.43 1.31
C HIS A 20 16.85 -6.75 2.09
N ARG A 21 15.68 -6.33 1.57
CA ARG A 21 14.41 -6.54 2.25
C ARG A 21 13.89 -7.96 2.10
N TYR A 22 13.86 -8.46 0.87
CA TYR A 22 13.11 -9.69 0.54
C TYR A 22 13.99 -10.95 0.48
N LEU A 23 15.25 -10.82 0.17
CA LEU A 23 16.18 -11.96 0.09
C LEU A 23 17.10 -12.04 1.31
N ASP A 24 17.69 -10.92 1.72
CA ASP A 24 18.61 -10.88 2.86
C ASP A 24 17.85 -10.78 4.21
N GLY A 25 16.55 -10.52 4.22
CA GLY A 25 15.68 -10.52 5.39
C GLY A 25 15.81 -9.31 6.32
N TRP A 26 16.36 -8.19 5.84
CA TRP A 26 16.49 -6.99 6.65
C TRP A 26 15.18 -6.21 6.76
N LYS A 27 14.80 -5.78 7.97
CA LYS A 27 13.62 -4.94 8.24
C LYS A 27 13.99 -3.68 8.99
N GLU A 28 13.20 -2.62 8.76
CA GLU A 28 13.27 -1.41 9.59
C GLU A 28 12.85 -1.72 11.02
N LYS A 29 13.58 -1.20 12.01
CA LYS A 29 13.23 -1.32 13.44
C LYS A 29 12.01 -0.49 13.79
N ASP A 30 11.97 0.72 13.24
CA ASP A 30 10.88 1.66 13.51
C ASP A 30 9.70 1.39 12.60
N THR A 31 8.52 1.34 13.19
CA THR A 31 7.28 1.21 12.45
C THR A 31 6.60 2.58 12.33
N ARG A 32 6.26 2.99 11.11
CA ARG A 32 5.58 4.27 10.87
C ARG A 32 4.14 4.21 11.38
N ALA A 33 3.78 5.12 12.28
CA ALA A 33 2.44 5.25 12.82
C ALA A 33 1.37 5.35 11.71
N ALA A 34 1.65 6.11 10.64
CA ALA A 34 0.74 6.27 9.51
C ALA A 34 0.40 4.94 8.80
N MET A 35 1.35 4.00 8.72
CA MET A 35 1.12 2.69 8.10
C MET A 35 0.19 1.82 8.96
N LEU A 36 0.44 1.73 10.27
CA LEU A 36 -0.44 0.95 11.17
C LEU A 36 -1.81 1.59 11.31
N PHE A 37 -1.86 2.93 11.33
CA PHE A 37 -3.13 3.63 11.33
C PHE A 37 -3.95 3.34 10.07
N GLY A 38 -3.31 3.31 8.89
CA GLY A 38 -3.98 2.95 7.64
C GLY A 38 -4.67 1.59 7.74
N ARG A 39 -3.99 0.57 8.29
CA ARG A 39 -4.56 -0.77 8.51
C ARG A 39 -5.73 -0.77 9.49
N ALA A 40 -5.58 -0.09 10.64
CA ALA A 40 -6.65 0.02 11.62
C ALA A 40 -7.88 0.74 11.04
N PHE A 41 -7.64 1.78 10.24
CA PHE A 41 -8.67 2.56 9.57
C PHE A 41 -9.41 1.74 8.50
N GLU A 42 -8.68 0.94 7.74
CA GLU A 42 -9.25 0.04 6.73
C GLU A 42 -10.17 -1.02 7.36
N GLN A 43 -9.78 -1.60 8.50
CA GLN A 43 -10.66 -2.51 9.25
C GLN A 43 -11.94 -1.80 9.73
N ALA A 44 -11.81 -0.55 10.16
CA ALA A 44 -12.96 0.27 10.56
C ALA A 44 -13.87 0.62 9.36
N LEU A 45 -13.30 0.86 8.17
CA LEU A 45 -14.10 1.00 6.94
C LEU A 45 -14.87 -0.29 6.62
N GLY A 46 -14.24 -1.45 6.79
CA GLY A 46 -14.91 -2.73 6.65
C GLY A 46 -16.12 -2.88 7.60
N ALA A 47 -16.02 -2.36 8.82
CA ALA A 47 -17.09 -2.34 9.80
C ALA A 47 -18.31 -1.53 9.33
N VAL A 48 -18.09 -0.39 8.63
CA VAL A 48 -19.19 0.40 8.03
C VAL A 48 -20.08 -0.47 7.16
N PHE A 49 -19.47 -1.24 6.25
CA PHE A 49 -20.20 -2.08 5.31
C PHE A 49 -20.81 -3.33 5.97
N ARG A 50 -20.25 -3.80 7.08
CA ARG A 50 -20.81 -4.90 7.88
C ARG A 50 -21.89 -4.44 8.88
N ARG A 51 -22.18 -3.14 8.95
CA ARG A 51 -23.12 -2.52 9.90
C ARG A 51 -22.70 -2.71 11.36
N GLU A 52 -21.40 -2.67 11.61
CA GLU A 52 -20.77 -2.64 12.93
C GLU A 52 -20.43 -1.18 13.28
N ASP A 53 -20.10 -0.90 14.55
CA ASP A 53 -19.62 0.43 14.94
C ASP A 53 -18.18 0.68 14.46
N PRO A 54 -17.96 1.51 13.42
CA PRO A 54 -16.63 1.73 12.88
C PRO A 54 -15.71 2.50 13.83
N GLY A 55 -16.28 3.35 14.71
CA GLY A 55 -15.53 4.08 15.72
C GLY A 55 -14.95 3.16 16.78
N ALA A 56 -15.76 2.21 17.27
CA ALA A 56 -15.30 1.20 18.23
C ALA A 56 -14.22 0.28 17.62
N VAL A 57 -14.41 -0.14 16.35
CA VAL A 57 -13.40 -0.96 15.64
C VAL A 57 -12.11 -0.18 15.45
N LEU A 58 -12.17 1.08 15.03
CA LEU A 58 -10.98 1.92 14.89
C LEU A 58 -10.24 2.07 16.22
N PHE A 59 -10.97 2.36 17.31
CA PHE A 59 -10.38 2.51 18.63
C PHE A 59 -9.66 1.22 19.06
N ALA A 60 -10.34 0.08 18.94
CA ALA A 60 -9.77 -1.21 19.34
C ALA A 60 -8.51 -1.51 18.54
N LYS A 61 -8.59 -1.44 17.19
CA LYS A 61 -7.47 -1.77 16.30
C LYS A 61 -6.30 -0.80 16.39
N TRP A 62 -6.57 0.47 16.61
CA TRP A 62 -5.53 1.48 16.80
C TRP A 62 -4.88 1.37 18.18
N SER A 63 -5.63 0.94 19.22
CA SER A 63 -5.08 0.64 20.55
C SER A 63 -4.12 -0.55 20.53
N GLU A 64 -4.41 -1.60 19.75
CA GLU A 64 -3.50 -2.74 19.55
C GLU A 64 -2.15 -2.30 18.94
N CYS A 65 -2.10 -1.15 18.26
CA CYS A 65 -0.90 -0.60 17.64
C CYS A 65 -0.04 0.26 18.59
N GLN A 66 -0.40 0.43 19.85
CA GLN A 66 0.40 1.15 20.87
C GLN A 66 1.62 0.30 21.27
N ILE A 67 2.62 0.27 20.42
CA ILE A 67 3.87 -0.48 20.64
C ILE A 67 5.06 0.47 20.84
N GLN A 68 6.11 -0.01 21.51
CA GLN A 68 7.38 0.71 21.56
C GLN A 68 8.00 0.81 20.17
N GLY A 69 8.56 1.98 19.82
CA GLY A 69 9.17 2.22 18.50
C GLY A 69 8.19 2.69 17.42
N LEU A 70 6.97 3.09 17.79
CA LEU A 70 6.04 3.70 16.87
C LEU A 70 6.47 5.13 16.51
N HIS A 71 6.83 5.34 15.25
CA HIS A 71 7.33 6.63 14.77
C HIS A 71 6.18 7.46 14.19
N TYR A 72 5.91 8.61 14.83
CA TYR A 72 4.94 9.61 14.36
C TYR A 72 5.63 10.64 13.48
N SER A 73 4.97 11.09 12.42
CA SER A 73 5.40 12.27 11.68
C SER A 73 5.20 13.54 12.52
N ASN A 74 5.92 14.64 12.15
CA ASN A 74 5.79 15.92 12.83
C ASN A 74 4.32 16.36 12.89
N ARG A 75 3.78 16.59 14.08
CA ARG A 75 2.40 16.97 14.41
C ARG A 75 1.39 15.81 14.52
N ASP A 76 1.74 14.56 14.26
CA ASP A 76 0.88 13.41 14.54
C ASP A 76 1.09 12.93 15.98
N SER A 77 0.03 12.39 16.56
CA SER A 77 0.02 11.66 17.83
C SER A 77 -1.08 10.60 17.78
N TRP A 78 -1.02 9.63 18.69
CA TRP A 78 -2.02 8.58 18.77
C TRP A 78 -3.45 9.16 18.86
N ASP A 79 -3.67 10.07 19.83
CA ASP A 79 -4.99 10.70 20.05
C ASP A 79 -5.46 11.56 18.88
N ARG A 80 -4.53 12.30 18.24
CA ARG A 80 -4.87 13.12 17.10
C ARG A 80 -5.31 12.27 15.91
N MET A 81 -4.57 11.21 15.63
CA MET A 81 -4.89 10.28 14.52
C MET A 81 -6.22 9.59 14.76
N LEU A 82 -6.48 9.13 15.99
CA LEU A 82 -7.78 8.53 16.37
C LEU A 82 -8.93 9.50 16.15
N ARG A 83 -8.84 10.72 16.71
CA ARG A 83 -9.91 11.73 16.54
C ARG A 83 -10.18 12.05 15.08
N GLN A 84 -9.12 12.26 14.29
CA GLN A 84 -9.27 12.51 12.85
C GLN A 84 -9.88 11.31 12.12
N GLY A 85 -9.51 10.08 12.50
CA GLY A 85 -10.09 8.87 11.95
C GLY A 85 -11.57 8.75 12.22
N ILE A 86 -12.02 8.99 13.46
CA ILE A 86 -13.44 8.97 13.81
C ILE A 86 -14.22 10.03 13.00
N MET A 87 -13.67 11.25 12.89
CA MET A 87 -14.29 12.31 12.08
C MET A 87 -14.39 11.93 10.59
N LEU A 88 -13.36 11.29 10.04
CA LEU A 88 -13.35 10.81 8.66
C LEU A 88 -14.39 9.71 8.42
N LEU A 89 -14.50 8.74 9.33
CA LEU A 89 -15.52 7.68 9.26
C LEU A 89 -16.94 8.28 9.32
N THR A 90 -17.18 9.22 10.24
CA THR A 90 -18.45 9.93 10.34
C THR A 90 -18.79 10.65 9.04
N ARG A 91 -17.82 11.39 8.48
CA ARG A 91 -17.99 12.11 7.20
C ARG A 91 -18.29 11.15 6.05
N PHE A 92 -17.52 10.06 5.95
CA PHE A 92 -17.71 9.04 4.92
C PHE A 92 -19.10 8.40 4.97
N CYS A 93 -19.62 8.09 6.18
CA CYS A 93 -20.96 7.58 6.36
C CYS A 93 -22.04 8.61 5.96
N GLN A 94 -21.81 9.89 6.26
CA GLN A 94 -22.73 10.98 5.88
C GLN A 94 -22.77 11.19 4.36
N ASP A 95 -21.62 11.09 3.68
CA ASP A 95 -21.52 11.26 2.23
C ASP A 95 -22.32 10.16 1.49
N ASN A 96 -22.37 8.94 2.04
CA ASN A 96 -23.16 7.79 1.56
C ASN A 96 -23.04 7.54 0.04
N ARG A 97 -21.82 7.72 -0.52
CA ARG A 97 -21.55 7.61 -1.95
C ARG A 97 -21.10 6.22 -2.37
N ILE A 98 -20.66 5.40 -1.41
CA ILE A 98 -20.07 4.08 -1.67
C ILE A 98 -21.02 2.98 -1.22
N GLU A 99 -21.21 2.01 -2.10
CA GLU A 99 -21.91 0.76 -1.80
C GLU A 99 -20.97 -0.43 -2.03
N VAL A 100 -20.89 -1.34 -1.08
CA VAL A 100 -20.20 -2.63 -1.22
C VAL A 100 -21.20 -3.75 -1.05
N PRO A 101 -21.76 -4.29 -2.14
CA PRO A 101 -22.70 -5.41 -2.06
C PRO A 101 -21.98 -6.66 -1.52
N GLN A 102 -22.66 -7.43 -0.67
CA GLN A 102 -22.10 -8.66 -0.08
C GLN A 102 -20.69 -8.43 0.53
N PRO A 103 -20.55 -7.61 1.59
CA PRO A 103 -19.22 -7.18 2.09
C PRO A 103 -18.27 -8.34 2.40
N ARG A 104 -18.79 -9.48 2.87
CA ARG A 104 -17.95 -10.67 3.15
C ARG A 104 -17.21 -11.24 1.93
N ARG A 105 -17.66 -10.91 0.71
CA ARG A 105 -17.08 -11.38 -0.56
C ARG A 105 -16.36 -10.27 -1.32
N ASN A 106 -16.72 -9.03 -1.08
CA ASN A 106 -16.29 -7.87 -1.87
C ASN A 106 -15.42 -6.87 -1.08
N LEU A 107 -14.95 -7.25 0.12
CA LEU A 107 -13.92 -6.54 0.88
C LEU A 107 -12.68 -7.41 1.01
N GLN A 108 -11.50 -6.80 0.90
CA GLN A 108 -10.20 -7.45 1.09
C GLN A 108 -10.06 -8.71 0.25
N ILE A 109 -10.21 -8.57 -1.05
CA ILE A 109 -10.30 -9.71 -1.96
C ILE A 109 -8.91 -10.09 -2.46
N LYS A 110 -8.52 -11.32 -2.20
CA LYS A 110 -7.28 -11.89 -2.76
C LYS A 110 -7.52 -12.35 -4.20
N PHE A 111 -6.72 -11.82 -5.12
CA PHE A 111 -6.62 -12.30 -6.49
C PHE A 111 -5.25 -12.94 -6.72
N THR A 112 -5.23 -14.02 -7.46
CA THR A 112 -4.00 -14.70 -7.87
C THR A 112 -4.04 -14.89 -9.38
N ARG A 113 -2.95 -14.52 -10.05
CA ARG A 113 -2.78 -14.65 -11.49
C ARG A 113 -1.45 -15.34 -11.78
N PRO A 114 -1.45 -16.45 -12.54
CA PRO A 114 -0.21 -17.05 -13.03
C PRO A 114 0.56 -16.03 -13.89
N VAL A 115 1.87 -15.96 -13.67
CA VAL A 115 2.82 -15.17 -14.45
C VAL A 115 3.91 -16.08 -14.99
N SER A 116 5.05 -15.58 -15.42
CA SER A 116 6.10 -16.39 -16.04
C SER A 116 6.58 -17.55 -15.17
N GLY A 117 6.82 -18.73 -15.78
CA GLY A 117 7.36 -19.92 -15.12
C GLY A 117 6.37 -20.56 -14.13
N LYS A 118 6.84 -20.83 -12.89
CA LYS A 118 6.02 -21.38 -11.79
C LYS A 118 5.65 -20.31 -10.76
N ASN A 119 5.52 -19.06 -11.20
CA ASN A 119 5.28 -17.95 -10.33
C ASN A 119 3.83 -17.49 -10.41
N ASP A 120 3.32 -17.04 -9.27
CA ASP A 120 2.03 -16.39 -9.18
C ASP A 120 2.20 -14.92 -8.77
N PHE A 121 1.36 -14.07 -9.33
CA PHE A 121 1.21 -12.69 -8.86
C PHE A 121 -0.03 -12.61 -7.99
N VAL A 122 0.12 -12.04 -6.80
CA VAL A 122 -0.94 -11.92 -5.80
C VAL A 122 -1.23 -10.45 -5.55
N ALA A 123 -2.50 -10.08 -5.59
CA ALA A 123 -2.98 -8.75 -5.20
C ALA A 123 -4.13 -8.89 -4.20
N TYR A 124 -4.17 -7.95 -3.25
CA TYR A 124 -5.30 -7.76 -2.36
C TYR A 124 -5.97 -6.45 -2.75
N ILE A 125 -7.23 -6.52 -3.08
CA ILE A 125 -8.04 -5.38 -3.50
C ILE A 125 -8.95 -5.00 -2.36
N ASP A 126 -8.94 -3.73 -1.98
CA ASP A 126 -9.67 -3.27 -0.80
C ASP A 126 -11.16 -3.52 -0.92
N ALA A 127 -11.77 -3.18 -2.08
CA ALA A 127 -13.15 -3.56 -2.32
C ALA A 127 -13.52 -3.59 -3.81
N ILE A 128 -14.56 -4.37 -4.12
CA ILE A 128 -15.35 -4.24 -5.36
C ILE A 128 -16.72 -3.72 -4.98
N GLY A 129 -17.06 -2.55 -5.47
CA GLY A 129 -18.29 -1.87 -5.08
C GLY A 129 -18.84 -0.94 -6.13
N ARG A 130 -19.52 0.09 -5.66
CA ARG A 130 -20.07 1.17 -6.50
C ARG A 130 -19.74 2.51 -5.88
N LEU A 131 -19.36 3.44 -6.72
CA LEU A 131 -19.28 4.87 -6.39
C LEU A 131 -20.38 5.59 -7.17
N ASP A 132 -21.29 6.27 -6.46
CA ASP A 132 -22.45 6.95 -7.04
C ASP A 132 -23.27 6.04 -7.98
N GLY A 133 -23.47 4.78 -7.57
CA GLY A 133 -24.21 3.76 -8.33
C GLY A 133 -23.40 3.05 -9.43
N ALA A 134 -22.27 3.58 -9.89
CA ALA A 134 -21.45 2.96 -10.92
C ALA A 134 -20.46 1.95 -10.33
N ARG A 135 -20.41 0.74 -10.87
CA ARG A 135 -19.52 -0.35 -10.43
C ARG A 135 -18.06 0.02 -10.69
N CYS A 136 -17.20 -0.19 -9.69
CA CYS A 136 -15.76 0.04 -9.81
C CYS A 136 -14.97 -0.77 -8.77
N LEU A 137 -13.65 -0.84 -8.98
CA LEU A 137 -12.69 -1.19 -7.94
C LEU A 137 -12.54 0.01 -7.00
N LEU A 138 -12.40 -0.27 -5.72
CA LEU A 138 -12.26 0.75 -4.68
C LEU A 138 -10.92 0.54 -3.96
N GLU A 139 -10.15 1.61 -3.83
CA GLU A 139 -8.91 1.67 -3.07
C GLU A 139 -9.03 2.73 -1.98
N TRP A 140 -8.67 2.38 -0.74
CA TRP A 140 -8.70 3.27 0.41
C TRP A 140 -7.33 3.85 0.70
N LYS A 141 -7.21 5.16 0.81
CA LYS A 141 -5.96 5.82 1.20
C LYS A 141 -6.17 6.78 2.35
N THR A 142 -5.39 6.65 3.43
CA THR A 142 -5.27 7.68 4.45
C THR A 142 -4.09 8.58 4.14
N SER A 143 -4.27 9.89 4.13
CA SER A 143 -3.24 10.86 3.77
C SER A 143 -3.23 12.07 4.70
N SER A 144 -2.09 12.72 4.85
CA SER A 144 -1.98 14.03 5.51
C SER A 144 -2.27 15.21 4.56
N SER A 145 -2.34 14.96 3.25
CA SER A 145 -2.60 15.96 2.22
C SER A 145 -3.57 15.44 1.18
N ARG A 146 -4.24 16.36 0.48
CA ARG A 146 -5.05 16.01 -0.69
C ARG A 146 -4.19 15.38 -1.76
N TYR A 147 -4.78 14.45 -2.50
CA TYR A 147 -4.21 13.98 -3.75
C TYR A 147 -4.55 14.97 -4.87
N PRO A 148 -3.65 15.15 -5.85
CA PRO A 148 -3.93 15.98 -6.99
C PRO A 148 -5.07 15.36 -7.81
N ASP A 149 -6.03 16.19 -8.19
CA ASP A 149 -7.16 15.87 -9.06
C ASP A 149 -7.03 16.54 -10.44
N GLU A 150 -5.96 17.30 -10.64
CA GLU A 150 -5.56 17.89 -11.92
C GLU A 150 -4.10 17.53 -12.24
N PRO A 151 -3.72 17.33 -13.52
CA PRO A 151 -4.61 17.31 -14.69
C PRO A 151 -5.61 16.16 -14.66
N ASP A 152 -6.74 16.33 -15.31
CA ASP A 152 -7.72 15.25 -15.50
C ASP A 152 -7.07 13.99 -16.05
N GLY A 153 -7.49 12.82 -15.54
CA GLY A 153 -6.88 11.53 -15.88
C GLY A 153 -5.57 11.19 -15.16
N LEU A 154 -5.01 12.08 -14.33
CA LEU A 154 -3.75 11.80 -13.61
C LEU A 154 -3.81 10.50 -12.77
N LEU A 155 -4.98 10.18 -12.22
CA LEU A 155 -5.18 8.98 -11.42
C LEU A 155 -4.97 7.68 -12.23
N SER A 156 -5.19 7.70 -13.55
CA SER A 156 -4.98 6.52 -14.42
C SER A 156 -3.50 6.11 -14.50
N LEU A 157 -2.60 6.99 -14.06
CA LEU A 157 -1.16 6.71 -13.99
C LEU A 157 -0.73 6.07 -12.66
N ASP A 158 -1.66 5.87 -11.70
CA ASP A 158 -1.33 5.17 -10.46
C ASP A 158 -1.11 3.67 -10.74
N PRO A 159 0.12 3.16 -10.59
CA PRO A 159 0.45 1.79 -10.99
C PRO A 159 -0.22 0.74 -10.11
N GLN A 160 -0.69 1.09 -8.90
CA GLN A 160 -1.47 0.19 -8.05
C GLN A 160 -2.87 -0.02 -8.61
N LEU A 161 -3.51 1.04 -9.11
CA LEU A 161 -4.82 0.96 -9.74
C LEU A 161 -4.77 0.23 -11.08
N VAL A 162 -3.72 0.46 -11.87
CA VAL A 162 -3.45 -0.33 -13.08
C VAL A 162 -3.26 -1.82 -12.76
N CYS A 163 -2.50 -2.12 -11.70
CA CYS A 163 -2.34 -3.49 -11.21
C CYS A 163 -3.69 -4.14 -10.88
N TYR A 164 -4.57 -3.44 -10.19
CA TYR A 164 -5.89 -3.98 -9.82
C TYR A 164 -6.78 -4.23 -11.03
N SER A 165 -6.80 -3.30 -11.98
CA SER A 165 -7.51 -3.48 -13.24
C SER A 165 -6.96 -4.67 -14.03
N TRP A 166 -5.63 -4.79 -14.14
CA TRP A 166 -4.96 -5.92 -14.78
C TRP A 166 -5.30 -7.27 -14.13
N MET A 167 -5.41 -7.31 -12.79
CA MET A 167 -5.73 -8.53 -12.04
C MET A 167 -7.19 -8.97 -12.19
N THR A 168 -8.11 -8.04 -12.33
CA THR A 168 -9.56 -8.30 -12.24
C THR A 168 -10.30 -8.19 -13.58
N GLY A 169 -9.72 -7.48 -14.56
CA GLY A 169 -10.41 -7.09 -15.79
C GLY A 169 -11.48 -6.01 -15.60
N ILE A 170 -11.54 -5.34 -14.43
CA ILE A 170 -12.46 -4.22 -14.19
C ILE A 170 -11.71 -2.92 -14.49
N ALA A 171 -12.15 -2.21 -15.51
CA ALA A 171 -11.50 -0.98 -15.99
C ALA A 171 -11.77 0.23 -15.08
N ASP A 172 -12.99 0.36 -14.57
CA ASP A 172 -13.37 1.48 -13.71
C ASP A 172 -12.78 1.33 -12.31
N VAL A 173 -12.03 2.32 -11.87
CA VAL A 173 -11.36 2.34 -10.57
C VAL A 173 -11.64 3.65 -9.84
N ALA A 174 -11.73 3.59 -8.53
CA ALA A 174 -11.89 4.77 -7.69
C ALA A 174 -10.96 4.70 -6.49
N GLN A 175 -10.30 5.81 -6.21
CA GLN A 175 -9.48 5.99 -5.03
C GLN A 175 -10.17 6.95 -4.07
N ILE A 176 -10.47 6.47 -2.88
CA ILE A 176 -11.10 7.25 -1.83
C ILE A 176 -10.01 7.66 -0.83
N VAL A 177 -9.72 8.97 -0.80
CA VAL A 177 -8.64 9.52 0.01
C VAL A 177 -9.19 10.18 1.25
N PHE A 178 -8.86 9.62 2.40
CA PHE A 178 -9.21 10.12 3.72
C PHE A 178 -8.13 11.09 4.19
N VAL A 179 -8.39 12.39 4.03
CA VAL A 179 -7.39 13.44 4.26
C VAL A 179 -7.43 13.91 5.72
N ARG A 180 -6.38 13.57 6.47
CA ARG A 180 -6.20 13.92 7.88
C ARG A 180 -5.63 15.34 8.01
N LYS A 181 -6.48 16.34 7.96
CA LYS A 181 -6.17 17.77 8.20
C LYS A 181 -6.88 18.26 9.45
N ARG A 182 -6.74 19.57 9.75
CA ARG A 182 -7.52 20.24 10.81
C ARG A 182 -9.02 20.11 10.55
N LEU A 183 -9.45 20.34 9.32
CA LEU A 183 -10.76 19.99 8.80
C LEU A 183 -10.56 18.75 7.94
N VAL A 184 -11.09 17.63 8.39
CA VAL A 184 -11.00 16.36 7.66
C VAL A 184 -11.81 16.41 6.37
N GLU A 185 -11.33 15.70 5.36
CA GLU A 185 -11.93 15.68 4.03
C GLU A 185 -11.89 14.27 3.46
N VAL A 186 -12.92 13.88 2.72
CA VAL A 186 -12.92 12.66 1.92
C VAL A 186 -12.94 13.06 0.45
N GLN A 187 -11.91 12.66 -0.31
CA GLN A 187 -11.88 12.83 -1.77
C GLN A 187 -12.33 11.54 -2.44
N TYR A 188 -13.12 11.67 -3.48
CA TYR A 188 -13.59 10.57 -4.31
C TYR A 188 -13.05 10.77 -5.72
N LEU A 189 -11.91 10.16 -5.99
CA LEU A 189 -11.21 10.25 -7.28
C LEU A 189 -11.57 9.04 -8.12
N ARG A 190 -11.92 9.25 -9.39
CA ARG A 190 -12.31 8.17 -10.29
C ARG A 190 -11.60 8.29 -11.63
N THR A 191 -11.26 7.14 -12.20
CA THR A 191 -10.71 7.05 -13.54
C THR A 191 -11.04 5.69 -14.17
N THR A 192 -10.73 5.54 -15.44
CA THR A 192 -10.83 4.28 -16.18
C THR A 192 -9.44 3.89 -16.66
N ILE A 193 -9.05 2.65 -16.44
CA ILE A 193 -7.79 2.08 -16.89
C ILE A 193 -8.02 1.41 -18.26
N THR A 194 -7.14 1.67 -19.20
CA THR A 194 -7.24 1.10 -20.54
C THR A 194 -6.63 -0.30 -20.62
N ASP A 195 -7.06 -1.09 -21.62
CA ASP A 195 -6.47 -2.41 -21.87
C ASP A 195 -4.97 -2.29 -22.18
N GLU A 196 -4.55 -1.25 -22.91
CA GLU A 196 -3.14 -0.98 -23.22
C GLU A 196 -2.31 -0.78 -21.94
N GLN A 197 -2.81 -0.02 -20.97
CA GLN A 197 -2.14 0.16 -19.66
C GLN A 197 -2.02 -1.18 -18.91
N CYS A 198 -3.05 -2.02 -18.96
CA CYS A 198 -3.02 -3.35 -18.37
C CYS A 198 -1.98 -4.26 -19.03
N GLU A 199 -1.89 -4.25 -20.36
CA GLU A 199 -0.90 -5.03 -21.12
C GLU A 199 0.53 -4.54 -20.83
N GLU A 200 0.75 -3.23 -20.79
CA GLU A 200 2.04 -2.65 -20.43
C GLU A 200 2.46 -3.03 -19.02
N PHE A 201 1.53 -2.98 -18.06
CA PHE A 201 1.78 -3.40 -16.70
C PHE A 201 2.12 -4.89 -16.61
N GLY A 202 1.41 -5.75 -17.33
CA GLY A 202 1.71 -7.19 -17.41
C GLY A 202 3.13 -7.45 -17.90
N ARG A 203 3.55 -6.80 -19.01
CA ARG A 203 4.93 -6.88 -19.53
C ARG A 203 5.96 -6.37 -18.51
N LEU A 204 5.66 -5.28 -17.80
CA LEU A 204 6.53 -4.75 -16.75
C LEU A 204 6.73 -5.75 -15.60
N VAL A 205 5.66 -6.42 -15.16
CA VAL A 205 5.71 -7.45 -14.11
C VAL A 205 6.58 -8.62 -14.56
N GLU A 206 6.33 -9.18 -15.75
CA GLU A 206 7.08 -10.33 -16.28
C GLU A 206 8.58 -10.02 -16.44
N ASN A 207 8.90 -8.87 -17.03
CA ASN A 207 10.29 -8.43 -17.17
C ASN A 207 10.98 -8.23 -15.81
N THR A 208 10.25 -7.67 -14.84
CA THR A 208 10.78 -7.45 -13.49
C THR A 208 11.05 -8.78 -12.78
N ILE A 209 10.14 -9.73 -12.88
CA ILE A 209 10.31 -11.09 -12.32
C ILE A 209 11.54 -11.75 -12.95
N GLY A 210 11.69 -11.72 -14.27
CA GLY A 210 12.85 -12.29 -14.97
C GLY A 210 14.18 -11.70 -14.47
N ARG A 211 14.23 -10.39 -14.23
CA ARG A 211 15.42 -9.73 -13.67
C ARG A 211 15.70 -10.12 -12.22
N ILE A 212 14.65 -10.31 -11.40
CA ILE A 212 14.80 -10.80 -10.03
C ILE A 212 15.35 -12.23 -10.04
N GLU A 213 14.83 -13.09 -10.88
CA GLU A 213 15.27 -14.50 -11.02
C GLU A 213 16.70 -14.60 -11.58
N SER A 214 17.10 -13.66 -12.45
CA SER A 214 18.47 -13.52 -12.94
C SER A 214 19.43 -12.87 -11.93
N ALA A 215 18.98 -12.63 -10.69
CA ALA A 215 19.76 -12.01 -9.61
C ALA A 215 20.35 -10.62 -9.95
N GLU A 216 19.62 -9.81 -10.71
CA GLU A 216 20.02 -8.45 -11.06
C GLU A 216 19.71 -7.47 -9.91
N PHE A 217 20.63 -7.27 -8.97
CA PHE A 217 20.41 -6.43 -7.78
C PHE A 217 21.39 -5.25 -7.70
N LEU A 218 21.64 -4.59 -8.80
CA LEU A 218 22.43 -3.36 -8.82
C LEU A 218 21.67 -2.21 -8.12
N PRO A 219 22.39 -1.27 -7.48
CA PRO A 219 21.73 -0.08 -6.98
C PRO A 219 21.12 0.69 -8.14
N HIS A 220 20.03 1.42 -7.87
CA HIS A 220 19.42 2.25 -8.90
C HIS A 220 20.44 3.25 -9.45
N SER A 221 20.66 3.21 -10.77
CA SER A 221 21.52 4.15 -11.49
C SER A 221 20.68 5.31 -12.05
N GLY A 222 21.31 6.45 -12.32
CA GLY A 222 20.64 7.59 -12.95
C GLY A 222 20.11 8.64 -11.99
N ILE A 223 20.30 8.49 -10.69
CA ILE A 223 19.91 9.47 -9.69
C ILE A 223 21.09 10.41 -9.43
N ARG A 224 20.86 11.70 -9.61
CA ARG A 224 21.89 12.72 -9.38
C ARG A 224 22.07 13.02 -7.88
N PHE A 225 23.29 13.09 -7.42
CA PHE A 225 23.61 13.68 -6.13
C PHE A 225 23.41 15.21 -6.20
N PRO A 226 22.80 15.88 -5.18
CA PRO A 226 22.36 15.35 -3.89
C PRO A 226 20.91 14.84 -3.84
N GLN A 227 20.14 14.90 -4.92
CA GLN A 227 18.74 14.43 -4.98
C GLN A 227 18.66 12.89 -5.04
N ASN A 228 19.48 12.24 -4.26
CA ASN A 228 19.59 10.79 -4.23
C ASN A 228 18.66 10.21 -3.16
N PRO A 229 17.69 9.33 -3.50
CA PRO A 229 16.83 8.68 -2.53
C PRO A 229 17.59 7.82 -1.50
N CYS A 230 18.87 7.53 -1.73
CA CYS A 230 19.72 6.88 -0.74
C CYS A 230 19.87 7.68 0.55
N ASN A 231 19.75 9.02 0.50
CA ASN A 231 19.84 9.88 1.70
C ASN A 231 18.81 9.53 2.77
N THR A 232 17.62 9.11 2.36
CA THR A 232 16.52 8.72 3.26
C THR A 232 16.30 7.21 3.32
N CYS A 233 17.11 6.43 2.57
CA CYS A 233 16.98 4.98 2.50
C CYS A 233 17.41 4.33 3.82
N PRO A 234 16.56 3.53 4.49
CA PRO A 234 16.93 2.85 5.71
C PRO A 234 18.09 1.84 5.50
N TYR A 235 18.24 1.31 4.30
CA TYR A 235 19.26 0.30 3.93
C TYR A 235 20.60 0.90 3.53
N VAL A 236 20.78 2.22 3.56
CA VAL A 236 22.01 2.88 3.09
C VAL A 236 23.27 2.40 3.83
N GLY A 237 23.15 2.07 5.12
CA GLY A 237 24.25 1.51 5.92
C GLY A 237 24.80 0.21 5.34
N LEU A 238 23.92 -0.69 4.85
CA LEU A 238 24.31 -1.94 4.19
C LEU A 238 25.03 -1.66 2.86
N CYS A 239 24.51 -0.72 2.07
CA CYS A 239 25.14 -0.35 0.79
C CYS A 239 26.53 0.27 0.95
N LEU A 240 26.77 0.98 2.07
CA LEU A 240 28.05 1.63 2.38
C LEU A 240 29.01 0.73 3.17
N GLY A 241 28.63 -0.50 3.52
CA GLY A 241 29.41 -1.37 4.41
C GLY A 241 29.55 -0.84 5.83
N LYS A 242 28.66 0.06 6.27
CA LYS A 242 28.69 0.68 7.60
C LYS A 242 27.75 -0.06 8.57
N GLN A 243 28.25 -1.14 9.18
CA GLN A 243 27.45 -2.02 10.04
C GLN A 243 26.76 -1.28 11.18
N LYS A 244 27.45 -0.38 11.90
CA LYS A 244 26.81 0.43 12.97
C LYS A 244 25.61 1.25 12.50
N MET A 245 25.67 1.78 11.27
CA MET A 245 24.56 2.54 10.70
C MET A 245 23.41 1.61 10.31
N ALA A 246 23.71 0.42 9.81
CA ALA A 246 22.68 -0.59 9.50
C ALA A 246 21.99 -1.06 10.79
N ASP A 247 22.76 -1.44 11.80
CA ASP A 247 22.24 -1.93 13.09
C ASP A 247 21.43 -0.88 13.85
N ALA A 248 21.71 0.41 13.66
CA ALA A 248 20.91 1.48 14.26
C ALA A 248 19.47 1.53 13.72
N ARG A 249 19.24 1.14 12.45
CA ARG A 249 17.97 1.29 11.76
C ARG A 249 17.29 -0.02 11.39
N LEU A 250 18.04 -1.11 11.32
CA LEU A 250 17.58 -2.37 10.78
C LEU A 250 17.74 -3.50 11.78
N VAL A 251 16.89 -4.50 11.64
CA VAL A 251 16.99 -5.80 12.29
C VAL A 251 16.93 -6.88 11.23
N ARG A 252 17.73 -7.94 11.38
CA ARG A 252 17.67 -9.10 10.50
C ARG A 252 16.74 -10.13 11.09
N ARG A 253 15.78 -10.64 10.33
CA ARG A 253 14.97 -11.78 10.75
C ARG A 253 15.79 -13.05 10.69
N PRO A 254 15.80 -13.88 11.72
CA PRO A 254 16.33 -15.24 11.62
C PRO A 254 15.42 -16.05 10.69
N GLY A 255 15.99 -16.77 9.73
CA GLY A 255 15.26 -17.71 8.87
C GLY A 255 14.46 -17.09 7.71
N ALA A 256 14.90 -15.98 7.15
CA ALA A 256 14.24 -15.31 6.02
C ALA A 256 14.27 -16.10 4.68
N GLU A 257 14.33 -17.42 4.73
CA GLU A 257 14.26 -18.30 3.56
C GLU A 257 12.82 -18.63 3.13
N SER A 258 11.80 -18.32 3.94
CA SER A 258 10.39 -18.50 3.59
C SER A 258 9.69 -17.15 3.38
N LEU A 259 8.96 -17.05 2.27
CA LEU A 259 8.21 -15.86 1.86
C LEU A 259 6.84 -15.72 2.57
N ASP A 260 6.58 -16.56 3.58
CA ASP A 260 5.31 -16.63 4.32
C ASP A 260 4.93 -15.31 5.05
N TRP A 261 5.87 -14.37 5.17
CA TRP A 261 5.62 -13.05 5.74
C TRP A 261 4.80 -12.10 4.84
N LEU A 262 4.56 -12.47 3.58
CA LEU A 262 3.63 -11.72 2.71
C LEU A 262 2.21 -11.78 3.27
N ASP A 263 1.85 -12.87 3.92
CA ASP A 263 0.55 -13.05 4.57
C ASP A 263 0.44 -12.17 5.84
N GLU A 264 1.54 -11.83 6.51
CA GLU A 264 1.55 -10.89 7.65
C GLU A 264 1.38 -9.41 7.26
N LEU A 265 1.61 -9.06 5.99
CA LEU A 265 1.39 -7.69 5.48
C LEU A 265 0.00 -7.50 4.89
N SER A 266 -0.78 -8.56 4.81
CA SER A 266 -2.10 -8.60 4.17
C SER A 266 -3.26 -8.61 5.17
N TYR A 267 -3.00 -8.42 6.47
CA TYR A 267 -4.01 -8.33 7.53
C TYR A 267 -3.93 -7.01 8.28
#